data_42809d52f36a204ccb585726728ce15e
#
_entry.id   42809d52f36a204ccb585726728ce15e
#
_cell.length_a   1.000
_cell.length_b   1.000
_cell.length_c   1.000
_cell.angle_alpha   90.00
_cell.angle_beta   90.00
_cell.angle_gamma   90.00
#
_symmetry.space_group_name_H-M   'P 1'
#
loop_
_entity.id
_entity.type
_entity.pdbx_description
1 polymer ?
#
loop_
_entity_poly.entity_id
_entity_poly.type
_entity_poly.pdbx_seq_one_letter_code
_entity_poly.pdbx_strand_id
1 'polypeptide(L)'
;LDEMVELAAAKGLFDGSVPQYRINFETRMMGALMPRESEVCRKFRKLYAKGGPKAATDWFYDLCVVSNYIRTAQIAKNIQWNTATPYGELEIIINLTKPEKDPKVIAMERLQPAASYPKCMLCKENIGYAGRINFPARQTHRIVPINLAGETFYLQYSPYAYFHELY
;
A
#
# COMPACT_ATOMS: atom_id res chain seq x y z
N LEU A 1 -2.25 12.00 11.77
CA LEU A 1 -1.11 11.11 11.48
C LEU A 1 0.15 11.92 11.20
N ASP A 2 0.09 12.90 10.29
CA ASP A 2 1.24 13.71 9.88
C ASP A 2 1.90 14.42 11.08
N GLU A 3 1.13 15.06 11.95
CA GLU A 3 1.64 15.72 13.16
C GLU A 3 2.42 14.75 14.07
N MET A 4 1.94 13.51 14.20
CA MET A 4 2.63 12.49 15.01
C MET A 4 3.94 12.06 14.34
N VAL A 5 3.96 11.96 13.03
CA VAL A 5 5.17 11.62 12.24
C VAL A 5 6.21 12.75 12.35
N GLU A 6 5.78 14.02 12.24
CA GLU A 6 6.65 15.18 12.43
C GLU A 6 7.22 15.23 13.85
N LEU A 7 6.40 15.03 14.85
CA LEU A 7 6.85 14.99 16.24
C LEU A 7 7.86 13.88 16.50
N ALA A 8 7.65 12.71 15.90
CA ALA A 8 8.57 11.58 16.04
C ALA A 8 9.92 11.87 15.37
N ALA A 9 9.92 12.49 14.19
CA ALA A 9 11.13 12.93 13.51
C ALA A 9 11.87 13.98 14.34
N ALA A 10 11.16 14.97 14.87
CA ALA A 10 11.74 16.01 15.73
C ALA A 10 12.36 15.45 17.02
N LYS A 11 11.81 14.33 17.54
CA LYS A 11 12.36 13.59 18.69
C LYS A 11 13.50 12.63 18.33
N GLY A 12 13.90 12.55 17.06
CA GLY A 12 15.00 11.70 16.60
C GLY A 12 14.67 10.21 16.58
N LEU A 13 13.39 9.81 16.55
CA LEU A 13 13.00 8.39 16.47
C LEU A 13 13.33 7.77 15.11
N PHE A 14 13.50 8.59 14.09
CA PHE A 14 14.01 8.22 12.77
C PHE A 14 14.55 9.45 12.05
N ASP A 15 15.37 9.26 11.03
CA ASP A 15 15.85 10.36 10.18
C ASP A 15 14.72 10.86 9.26
N GLY A 16 14.14 12.01 9.62
CA GLY A 16 13.06 12.64 8.87
C GLY A 16 13.43 13.16 7.48
N SER A 17 14.74 13.29 7.18
CA SER A 17 15.24 13.69 5.86
C SER A 17 15.13 12.58 4.82
N VAL A 18 14.95 11.32 5.25
CA VAL A 18 14.82 10.14 4.39
C VAL A 18 13.33 9.77 4.23
N PRO A 19 12.71 10.02 3.06
CA PRO A 19 11.28 9.76 2.85
C PRO A 19 10.85 8.32 3.17
N GLN A 20 11.72 7.33 2.90
CA GLN A 20 11.43 5.93 3.17
C GLN A 20 11.30 5.64 4.67
N TYR A 21 12.06 6.30 5.52
CA TYR A 21 11.95 6.12 6.96
C TYR A 21 10.66 6.71 7.52
N ARG A 22 10.21 7.85 6.97
CA ARG A 22 8.88 8.42 7.28
C ARG A 22 7.77 7.43 6.94
N ILE A 23 7.79 6.91 5.72
CA ILE A 23 6.81 5.92 5.24
C ILE A 23 6.82 4.67 6.12
N ASN A 24 7.98 4.16 6.48
CA ASN A 24 8.10 2.97 7.33
C ASN A 24 7.57 3.23 8.74
N PHE A 25 7.89 4.39 9.32
CA PHE A 25 7.39 4.76 10.65
C PHE A 25 5.87 4.90 10.68
N GLU A 26 5.31 5.63 9.72
CA GLU A 26 3.86 5.80 9.53
C GLU A 26 3.16 4.44 9.38
N THR A 27 3.68 3.58 8.49
CA THR A 27 3.12 2.24 8.25
C THR A 27 3.17 1.38 9.50
N ARG A 28 4.24 1.50 10.31
CA ARG A 28 4.37 0.79 11.58
C ARG A 28 3.32 1.24 12.60
N MET A 29 3.10 2.55 12.72
CA MET A 29 2.07 3.10 13.62
C MET A 29 0.68 2.62 13.21
N MET A 30 0.33 2.80 11.93
CA MET A 30 -0.98 2.38 11.43
C MET A 30 -1.16 0.86 11.51
N GLY A 31 -0.13 0.09 11.22
CA GLY A 31 -0.15 -1.37 11.33
C GLY A 31 -0.44 -1.87 12.75
N ALA A 32 0.00 -1.13 13.78
CA ALA A 32 -0.30 -1.47 15.18
C ALA A 32 -1.77 -1.21 15.55
N LEU A 33 -2.42 -0.25 14.89
CA LEU A 33 -3.82 0.10 15.12
C LEU A 33 -4.79 -0.75 14.29
N MET A 34 -4.32 -1.37 13.20
CA MET A 34 -5.15 -2.15 12.32
C MET A 34 -5.58 -3.48 12.93
N PRO A 35 -6.79 -3.98 12.56
CA PRO A 35 -7.18 -5.35 12.87
C PRO A 35 -6.18 -6.36 12.29
N ARG A 36 -6.02 -7.48 12.99
CA ARG A 36 -5.21 -8.60 12.51
C ARG A 36 -5.80 -9.18 11.22
N GLU A 37 -4.96 -9.81 10.41
CA GLU A 37 -5.39 -10.41 9.14
C GLU A 37 -6.58 -11.37 9.31
N SER A 38 -6.54 -12.23 10.34
CA SER A 38 -7.64 -13.16 10.64
C SER A 38 -8.97 -12.46 10.97
N GLU A 39 -8.91 -11.29 11.60
CA GLU A 39 -10.08 -10.48 11.93
C GLU A 39 -10.65 -9.79 10.68
N VAL A 40 -9.75 -9.30 9.81
CA VAL A 40 -10.13 -8.73 8.50
C VAL A 40 -10.82 -9.78 7.64
N CYS A 41 -10.23 -10.97 7.51
CA CYS A 41 -10.82 -12.07 6.74
C CYS A 41 -12.19 -12.51 7.30
N ARG A 42 -12.32 -12.60 8.64
CA ARG A 42 -13.58 -12.96 9.29
C ARG A 42 -14.66 -11.90 9.04
N LYS A 43 -14.31 -10.62 9.18
CA LYS A 43 -15.26 -9.52 8.95
C LYS A 43 -15.65 -9.42 7.48
N PHE A 44 -14.71 -9.56 6.56
CA PHE A 44 -14.98 -9.61 5.11
C PHE A 44 -16.01 -10.70 4.77
N ARG A 45 -15.78 -11.95 5.23
CA ARG A 45 -16.71 -13.06 4.98
C ARG A 45 -18.09 -12.82 5.57
N LYS A 46 -18.16 -12.21 6.77
CA LYS A 46 -19.43 -11.85 7.41
C LYS A 46 -20.20 -10.80 6.60
N LEU A 47 -19.52 -9.79 6.10
CA LEU A 47 -20.12 -8.76 5.26
C LEU A 47 -20.57 -9.32 3.90
N TYR A 48 -19.73 -10.17 3.30
CA TYR A 48 -20.06 -10.86 2.05
C TYR A 48 -21.33 -11.70 2.18
N ALA A 49 -21.45 -12.47 3.26
CA ALA A 49 -22.61 -13.32 3.51
C ALA A 49 -23.90 -12.51 3.77
N LYS A 50 -23.82 -11.31 4.37
CA LYS A 50 -24.97 -10.50 4.72
C LYS A 50 -25.38 -9.50 3.64
N GLY A 51 -24.42 -8.84 3.01
CA GLY A 51 -24.63 -7.70 2.11
C GLY A 51 -24.06 -7.91 0.71
N GLY A 52 -23.55 -9.11 0.42
CA GLY A 52 -22.96 -9.43 -0.88
C GLY A 52 -21.54 -8.89 -1.09
N PRO A 53 -21.01 -9.10 -2.30
CA PRO A 53 -19.62 -8.75 -2.62
C PRO A 53 -19.33 -7.26 -2.44
N LYS A 54 -20.23 -6.39 -2.90
CA LYS A 54 -20.04 -4.93 -2.81
C LYS A 54 -19.85 -4.45 -1.37
N ALA A 55 -20.68 -4.91 -0.43
CA ALA A 55 -20.58 -4.51 0.97
C ALA A 55 -19.25 -4.96 1.61
N ALA A 56 -18.73 -6.11 1.21
CA ALA A 56 -17.45 -6.62 1.69
C ALA A 56 -16.26 -5.88 1.09
N THR A 57 -16.28 -5.61 -0.22
CA THR A 57 -15.19 -4.91 -0.91
C THR A 57 -15.14 -3.44 -0.52
N ASP A 58 -16.28 -2.75 -0.43
CA ASP A 58 -16.33 -1.35 0.01
C ASP A 58 -15.73 -1.21 1.43
N TRP A 59 -16.16 -2.04 2.38
CA TRP A 59 -15.58 -2.02 3.71
C TRP A 59 -14.07 -2.31 3.71
N PHE A 60 -13.59 -3.24 2.89
CA PHE A 60 -12.18 -3.57 2.82
C PHE A 60 -11.38 -2.43 2.18
N TYR A 61 -11.95 -1.77 1.18
CA TYR A 61 -11.38 -0.55 0.60
C TYR A 61 -11.24 0.56 1.64
N ASP A 62 -12.32 0.87 2.37
CA ASP A 62 -12.31 1.88 3.42
C ASP A 62 -11.24 1.59 4.47
N LEU A 63 -11.09 0.32 4.88
CA LEU A 63 -10.03 -0.08 5.80
C LEU A 63 -8.64 0.23 5.24
N CYS A 64 -8.42 -0.02 3.95
CA CYS A 64 -7.15 0.26 3.28
C CYS A 64 -6.88 1.77 3.13
N VAL A 65 -7.93 2.57 2.95
CA VAL A 65 -7.85 4.04 2.90
C VAL A 65 -7.53 4.60 4.29
N VAL A 66 -8.29 4.25 5.32
CA VAL A 66 -8.09 4.81 6.68
C VAL A 66 -6.79 4.37 7.32
N SER A 67 -6.23 3.23 6.87
CA SER A 67 -4.90 2.78 7.32
C SER A 67 -3.74 3.40 6.54
N ASN A 68 -4.03 4.29 5.60
CA ASN A 68 -3.08 4.88 4.66
C ASN A 68 -2.28 3.85 3.85
N TYR A 69 -2.83 2.61 3.72
CA TYR A 69 -2.30 1.64 2.77
C TYR A 69 -2.55 2.10 1.34
N ILE A 70 -3.78 2.53 1.03
CA ILE A 70 -4.11 3.28 -0.18
C ILE A 70 -3.86 4.76 0.11
N ARG A 71 -2.84 5.32 -0.52
CA ARG A 71 -2.37 6.68 -0.26
C ARG A 71 -3.16 7.70 -1.08
N THR A 72 -4.43 7.89 -0.74
CA THR A 72 -5.35 8.76 -1.49
C THR A 72 -4.84 10.19 -1.68
N ALA A 73 -4.21 10.76 -0.64
CA ALA A 73 -3.61 12.10 -0.72
C ALA A 73 -2.44 12.18 -1.73
N GLN A 74 -1.73 11.08 -1.95
CA GLN A 74 -0.69 11.01 -2.97
C GLN A 74 -1.30 10.76 -4.35
N ILE A 75 -2.28 9.86 -4.44
CA ILE A 75 -3.01 9.55 -5.68
C ILE A 75 -3.67 10.82 -6.23
N ALA A 76 -4.24 11.66 -5.37
CA ALA A 76 -4.84 12.94 -5.77
C ALA A 76 -3.85 13.94 -6.39
N LYS A 77 -2.55 13.73 -6.24
CA LYS A 77 -1.50 14.54 -6.88
C LYS A 77 -1.11 14.03 -8.27
N ASN A 78 -1.59 12.85 -8.68
CA ASN A 78 -1.34 12.34 -10.02
C ASN A 78 -1.85 13.32 -11.05
N ILE A 79 -1.07 13.53 -12.10
CA ILE A 79 -1.45 14.41 -13.20
C ILE A 79 -2.05 13.53 -14.29
N GLN A 80 -3.25 13.87 -14.72
CA GLN A 80 -4.00 13.08 -15.69
C GLN A 80 -4.57 14.00 -16.77
N TRP A 81 -4.45 13.59 -18.05
CA TRP A 81 -5.09 14.26 -19.16
C TRP A 81 -5.34 13.28 -20.33
N ASN A 82 -6.28 13.65 -21.18
CA ASN A 82 -6.58 12.91 -22.39
C ASN A 82 -5.96 13.59 -23.60
N THR A 83 -5.50 12.80 -24.56
CA THR A 83 -4.99 13.29 -25.84
C THR A 83 -5.58 12.49 -26.99
N ALA A 84 -6.03 13.19 -28.04
CA ALA A 84 -6.54 12.56 -29.24
C ALA A 84 -5.37 12.05 -30.10
N THR A 85 -5.50 10.84 -30.63
CA THR A 85 -4.57 10.23 -31.58
C THR A 85 -5.31 9.70 -32.81
N PRO A 86 -4.61 9.37 -33.91
CA PRO A 86 -5.23 8.72 -35.06
C PRO A 86 -5.88 7.35 -34.74
N TYR A 87 -5.54 6.75 -33.60
CA TYR A 87 -6.03 5.43 -33.14
C TYR A 87 -7.10 5.52 -32.05
N GLY A 88 -7.48 6.73 -31.64
CA GLY A 88 -8.44 6.97 -30.58
C GLY A 88 -7.90 7.93 -29.51
N GLU A 89 -8.67 8.09 -28.46
CA GLU A 89 -8.29 8.89 -27.29
C GLU A 89 -7.38 8.09 -26.36
N LEU A 90 -6.26 8.68 -25.96
CA LEU A 90 -5.34 8.11 -24.98
C LEU A 90 -5.44 8.89 -23.69
N GLU A 91 -5.61 8.17 -22.58
CA GLU A 91 -5.48 8.70 -21.24
C GLU A 91 -4.01 8.60 -20.80
N ILE A 92 -3.43 9.73 -20.39
CA ILE A 92 -2.05 9.82 -19.96
C ILE A 92 -2.03 10.18 -18.47
N ILE A 93 -1.29 9.40 -17.68
CA ILE A 93 -1.18 9.60 -16.23
C ILE A 93 0.30 9.66 -15.83
N ILE A 94 0.68 10.75 -15.14
CA ILE A 94 1.94 10.83 -14.41
C ILE A 94 1.65 10.39 -12.98
N ASN A 95 2.11 9.19 -12.62
CA ASN A 95 1.89 8.63 -11.29
C ASN A 95 2.94 9.16 -10.30
N LEU A 96 2.51 10.09 -9.45
CA LEU A 96 3.33 10.68 -8.39
C LEU A 96 3.26 9.90 -7.06
N THR A 97 2.47 8.82 -6.99
CA THR A 97 2.36 7.98 -5.79
C THR A 97 3.55 7.07 -5.61
N LYS A 98 4.21 6.71 -6.71
CA LYS A 98 5.41 5.87 -6.69
C LYS A 98 6.62 6.79 -6.60
N PRO A 99 7.28 6.88 -5.43
CA PRO A 99 8.45 7.75 -5.29
C PRO A 99 9.56 7.29 -6.24
N GLU A 100 10.14 8.24 -6.96
CA GLU A 100 11.39 7.99 -7.66
C GLU A 100 12.48 7.65 -6.64
N LYS A 101 13.32 6.68 -6.98
CA LYS A 101 14.40 6.30 -6.11
C LYS A 101 15.50 7.36 -6.18
N ASP A 102 15.78 8.01 -5.06
CA ASP A 102 16.95 8.87 -4.90
C ASP A 102 18.23 8.07 -5.25
N PRO A 103 19.15 8.62 -6.06
CA PRO A 103 20.45 7.99 -6.36
C PRO A 103 21.22 7.54 -5.10
N LYS A 104 21.11 8.28 -4.00
CA LYS A 104 21.70 7.91 -2.71
C LYS A 104 21.08 6.65 -2.14
N VAL A 105 19.76 6.53 -2.23
CA VAL A 105 19.02 5.34 -1.80
C VAL A 105 19.41 4.13 -2.64
N ILE A 106 19.54 4.29 -3.97
CA ILE A 106 20.02 3.23 -4.87
C ILE A 106 21.43 2.75 -4.49
N ALA A 107 22.34 3.68 -4.18
CA ALA A 107 23.67 3.34 -3.74
C ALA A 107 23.67 2.55 -2.41
N MET A 108 22.85 2.98 -1.45
CA MET A 108 22.68 2.28 -0.16
C MET A 108 22.02 0.91 -0.33
N GLU A 109 21.09 0.76 -1.26
CA GLU A 109 20.43 -0.52 -1.58
C GLU A 109 21.45 -1.59 -1.99
N ARG A 110 22.45 -1.21 -2.77
CA ARG A 110 23.51 -2.13 -3.26
C ARG A 110 24.36 -2.71 -2.13
N LEU A 111 24.43 -2.02 -1.00
CA LEU A 111 25.18 -2.46 0.18
C LEU A 111 24.34 -3.35 1.12
N GLN A 112 23.03 -3.46 0.87
CA GLN A 112 22.17 -4.26 1.73
C GLN A 112 22.22 -5.75 1.33
N PRO A 113 22.19 -6.66 2.31
CA PRO A 113 22.12 -8.09 2.03
C PRO A 113 20.83 -8.43 1.29
N ALA A 114 20.85 -9.48 0.48
CA ALA A 114 19.66 -9.99 -0.19
C ALA A 114 18.57 -10.34 0.83
N ALA A 115 17.32 -9.96 0.53
CA ALA A 115 16.19 -10.36 1.35
C ALA A 115 15.80 -11.81 1.10
N SER A 116 15.42 -12.52 2.16
CA SER A 116 14.79 -13.84 2.06
C SER A 116 13.30 -13.77 1.65
N TYR A 117 12.72 -12.57 1.69
CA TYR A 117 11.33 -12.34 1.29
C TYR A 117 11.18 -12.26 -0.22
N PRO A 118 9.99 -12.60 -0.78
CA PRO A 118 9.70 -12.42 -2.18
C PRO A 118 9.93 -10.99 -2.65
N LYS A 119 10.46 -10.82 -3.87
CA LYS A 119 10.70 -9.49 -4.46
C LYS A 119 9.41 -8.73 -4.72
N CYS A 120 8.30 -9.44 -4.98
CA CYS A 120 7.00 -8.82 -5.15
C CYS A 120 6.48 -8.31 -3.80
N MET A 121 6.29 -7.00 -3.70
CA MET A 121 5.83 -6.35 -2.46
C MET A 121 4.40 -6.71 -2.07
N LEU A 122 3.62 -7.26 -2.99
CA LEU A 122 2.22 -7.64 -2.78
C LEU A 122 2.04 -9.12 -2.41
N CYS A 123 3.13 -9.89 -2.34
CA CYS A 123 3.07 -11.28 -1.91
C CYS A 123 2.63 -11.39 -0.44
N LYS A 124 1.81 -12.40 -0.14
CA LYS A 124 1.27 -12.66 1.22
C LYS A 124 2.37 -12.84 2.28
N GLU A 125 3.52 -13.35 1.89
CA GLU A 125 4.69 -13.56 2.75
C GLU A 125 5.27 -12.25 3.27
N ASN A 126 4.97 -11.13 2.62
CA ASN A 126 5.40 -9.79 3.03
C ASN A 126 4.45 -9.11 4.02
N ILE A 127 3.31 -9.70 4.35
CA ILE A 127 2.37 -9.12 5.33
C ILE A 127 3.09 -8.96 6.68
N GLY A 128 2.98 -7.74 7.25
CA GLY A 128 3.60 -7.42 8.54
C GLY A 128 5.09 -7.08 8.47
N TYR A 129 5.72 -7.12 7.29
CA TYR A 129 7.12 -6.76 7.14
C TYR A 129 7.38 -5.30 7.58
N ALA A 130 8.41 -5.11 8.43
CA ALA A 130 8.69 -3.82 9.03
C ALA A 130 9.35 -2.79 8.10
N GLY A 131 9.80 -3.24 6.93
CA GLY A 131 10.48 -2.38 5.96
C GLY A 131 11.96 -2.17 6.26
N ARG A 132 12.67 -1.74 5.26
CA ARG A 132 14.05 -1.27 5.30
C ARG A 132 14.26 -0.28 4.15
N ILE A 133 15.45 0.29 4.00
CA ILE A 133 15.70 1.38 3.05
C ILE A 133 15.34 1.04 1.59
N ASN A 134 15.50 -0.22 1.20
CA ASN A 134 15.21 -0.68 -0.17
C ASN A 134 13.95 -1.52 -0.30
N PHE A 135 13.19 -1.69 0.78
CA PHE A 135 11.99 -2.48 0.78
C PHE A 135 10.96 -1.88 1.74
N PRO A 136 9.85 -1.35 1.24
CA PRO A 136 8.88 -0.62 2.07
C PRO A 136 8.19 -1.53 3.08
N ALA A 137 7.80 -0.94 4.21
CA ALA A 137 7.02 -1.61 5.23
C ALA A 137 5.66 -2.09 4.69
N ARG A 138 5.20 -3.23 5.19
CA ARG A 138 3.95 -3.91 4.81
C ARG A 138 3.06 -4.23 6.01
N GLN A 139 3.18 -3.48 7.08
CA GLN A 139 2.43 -3.72 8.31
C GLN A 139 0.94 -3.34 8.18
N THR A 140 0.60 -2.47 7.22
CA THR A 140 -0.79 -2.15 6.87
C THR A 140 -1.35 -3.03 5.74
N HIS A 141 -0.52 -3.85 5.11
CA HIS A 141 -0.96 -4.75 4.04
C HIS A 141 -1.88 -5.85 4.59
N ARG A 142 -3.02 -6.05 3.95
CA ARG A 142 -4.00 -7.10 4.26
C ARG A 142 -4.43 -7.79 2.97
N ILE A 143 -4.66 -9.09 3.07
CA ILE A 143 -5.07 -9.94 1.95
C ILE A 143 -6.25 -10.80 2.41
N VAL A 144 -7.24 -10.95 1.54
CA VAL A 144 -8.37 -11.85 1.79
C VAL A 144 -8.30 -13.02 0.83
N PRO A 145 -8.09 -14.25 1.32
CA PRO A 145 -8.13 -15.44 0.48
C PRO A 145 -9.57 -15.75 0.06
N ILE A 146 -9.74 -16.01 -1.23
CA ILE A 146 -11.00 -16.38 -1.88
C ILE A 146 -10.79 -17.72 -2.59
N ASN A 147 -11.60 -18.73 -2.26
CA ASN A 147 -11.59 -20.00 -2.94
C ASN A 147 -12.58 -19.98 -4.11
N LEU A 148 -12.09 -20.25 -5.29
CA LEU A 148 -12.88 -20.31 -6.52
C LEU A 148 -12.46 -21.51 -7.34
N ALA A 149 -13.41 -22.37 -7.69
CA ALA A 149 -13.18 -23.57 -8.51
C ALA A 149 -12.06 -24.48 -8.00
N GLY A 150 -11.88 -24.59 -6.67
CA GLY A 150 -10.83 -25.43 -6.04
C GLY A 150 -9.48 -24.75 -5.88
N GLU A 151 -9.31 -23.55 -6.44
CA GLU A 151 -8.09 -22.77 -6.34
C GLU A 151 -8.24 -21.61 -5.33
N THR A 152 -7.14 -21.20 -4.72
CA THR A 152 -7.12 -20.05 -3.81
C THR A 152 -6.57 -18.81 -4.50
N PHE A 153 -7.42 -17.80 -4.63
CA PHE A 153 -7.07 -16.46 -5.09
C PHE A 153 -6.91 -15.52 -3.90
N TYR A 154 -6.15 -14.45 -4.08
CA TYR A 154 -5.88 -13.48 -3.03
C TYR A 154 -6.38 -12.09 -3.46
N LEU A 155 -7.44 -11.64 -2.82
CA LEU A 155 -7.96 -10.26 -3.00
C LEU A 155 -7.11 -9.31 -2.18
N GLN A 156 -6.60 -8.27 -2.82
CA GLN A 156 -5.88 -7.16 -2.20
C GLN A 156 -6.02 -5.91 -3.05
N TYR A 157 -5.84 -4.74 -2.44
CA TYR A 157 -5.81 -3.47 -3.16
C TYR A 157 -4.38 -3.07 -3.52
N SER A 158 -4.23 -2.26 -4.57
CA SER A 158 -2.94 -1.68 -4.94
C SER A 158 -2.67 -0.42 -4.11
N PRO A 159 -1.53 -0.30 -3.42
CA PRO A 159 -1.16 0.93 -2.73
C PRO A 159 -0.73 2.04 -3.69
N TYR A 160 -0.53 1.72 -4.97
CA TYR A 160 -0.04 2.62 -6.03
C TYR A 160 -1.02 2.63 -7.20
N ALA A 161 -2.29 2.89 -6.92
CA ALA A 161 -3.31 2.93 -7.95
C ALA A 161 -3.00 3.99 -9.02
N TYR A 162 -3.06 3.59 -10.28
CA TYR A 162 -2.92 4.49 -11.43
C TYR A 162 -4.23 5.20 -11.76
N PHE A 163 -5.35 4.52 -11.58
CA PHE A 163 -6.69 5.02 -11.83
C PHE A 163 -7.47 5.08 -10.53
N HIS A 164 -8.43 5.99 -10.43
CA HIS A 164 -9.32 6.09 -9.27
C HIS A 164 -10.12 4.82 -8.99
N GLU A 165 -10.30 3.98 -10.00
CA GLU A 165 -11.13 2.79 -10.01
C GLU A 165 -10.34 1.48 -9.93
N LEU A 166 -9.02 1.53 -9.90
CA LEU A 166 -8.17 0.34 -9.75
C LEU A 166 -8.07 -0.06 -8.27
N TYR A 167 -8.94 -0.98 -7.98
CA TYR A 167 -8.95 -1.72 -6.74
C TYR A 167 -8.18 -3.03 -6.87
#